data_2a335da4e49c5ac7e8dc023b21989fe3
#
_entry.id   2a335da4e49c5ac7e8dc023b21989fe3
#
_cell.length_a   1.000
_cell.length_b   1.000
_cell.length_c   1.000
_cell.angle_alpha   90.00
_cell.angle_beta   90.00
_cell.angle_gamma   90.00
#
_symmetry.space_group_name_H-M   'P 1'
#
loop_
_entity.id
_entity.type
_entity.pdbx_description
1 polymer ?
#
loop_
_entity_poly.entity_id
_entity_poly.type
_entity_poly.pdbx_seq_one_letter_code
_entity_poly.pdbx_strand_id
1 'polypeptide(L)'
;MISLAFREYSFIDEHTNHGIDLIIENFPNDVGVFIPFILNVVVFQPGDAIVMQTGTLHAYLEGDLIEIMAISDNVVRAAMTPKFVDVETLFKVMTFDPQGPKYINPTKEYISNNQKSFLDYFATGYDSFNLEHGNMQSGETMKIKAKKCAS
;
A
#
# COMPACT_ATOMS: atom_id res chain seq x y z
N MET A 1 -24.59 -13.11 -10.67
CA MET A 1 -25.37 -13.85 -9.65
C MET A 1 -24.62 -13.97 -8.30
N ILE A 2 -23.29 -13.84 -8.24
CA ILE A 2 -22.52 -13.87 -6.98
C ILE A 2 -22.69 -12.57 -6.16
N SER A 3 -22.85 -11.40 -6.82
CA SER A 3 -22.97 -10.10 -6.13
C SER A 3 -24.21 -9.94 -5.25
N LEU A 4 -25.29 -10.66 -5.53
CA LEU A 4 -26.55 -10.57 -4.76
C LEU A 4 -26.48 -11.35 -3.44
N ALA A 5 -25.68 -12.41 -3.36
CA ALA A 5 -25.57 -13.24 -2.15
C ALA A 5 -24.78 -12.59 -1.02
N PHE A 6 -23.87 -11.66 -1.33
CA PHE A 6 -22.98 -11.03 -0.34
C PHE A 6 -23.52 -9.73 0.25
N ARG A 7 -24.52 -9.10 -0.37
CA ARG A 7 -25.11 -7.83 0.12
C ARG A 7 -26.01 -7.96 1.35
N GLU A 8 -26.40 -9.17 1.72
CA GLU A 8 -27.32 -9.40 2.86
C GLU A 8 -26.62 -9.71 4.19
N TYR A 9 -25.28 -9.77 4.24
CA TYR A 9 -24.56 -10.08 5.46
C TYR A 9 -24.15 -8.80 6.21
N SER A 10 -24.90 -8.46 7.24
CA SER A 10 -24.71 -7.28 8.11
C SER A 10 -23.43 -7.31 8.97
N PHE A 11 -22.60 -8.33 8.85
CA PHE A 11 -21.34 -8.45 9.61
C PHE A 11 -20.08 -8.03 8.83
N ILE A 12 -20.23 -7.64 7.56
CA ILE A 12 -19.15 -7.10 6.75
C ILE A 12 -19.21 -5.58 6.84
N ASP A 13 -18.09 -4.94 7.19
CA ASP A 13 -18.04 -3.49 7.27
C ASP A 13 -18.12 -2.83 5.88
N GLU A 14 -18.43 -1.53 5.87
CA GLU A 14 -18.66 -0.74 4.66
C GLU A 14 -17.43 -0.73 3.73
N HIS A 15 -16.22 -0.64 4.28
CA HIS A 15 -14.99 -0.59 3.49
C HIS A 15 -14.71 -1.94 2.82
N THR A 16 -14.94 -3.03 3.52
CA THR A 16 -14.82 -4.38 2.98
C THR A 16 -15.83 -4.61 1.86
N ASN A 17 -17.09 -4.18 2.03
CA ASN A 17 -18.10 -4.25 0.98
C ASN A 17 -17.71 -3.44 -0.25
N HIS A 18 -17.23 -2.21 -0.06
CA HIS A 18 -16.75 -1.38 -1.15
C HIS A 18 -15.57 -2.03 -1.91
N GLY A 19 -14.61 -2.59 -1.19
CA GLY A 19 -13.50 -3.34 -1.78
C GLY A 19 -13.95 -4.54 -2.63
N ILE A 20 -14.96 -5.28 -2.15
CA ILE A 20 -15.56 -6.39 -2.91
C ILE A 20 -16.23 -5.89 -4.19
N ASP A 21 -17.00 -4.79 -4.11
CA ASP A 21 -17.67 -4.21 -5.28
C ASP A 21 -16.63 -3.76 -6.35
N LEU A 22 -15.53 -3.12 -5.94
CA LEU A 22 -14.43 -2.75 -6.83
C LEU A 22 -13.78 -3.96 -7.51
N ILE A 23 -13.58 -5.05 -6.77
CA ILE A 23 -13.01 -6.28 -7.35
C ILE A 23 -13.98 -6.90 -8.36
N ILE A 24 -15.27 -6.98 -8.04
CA ILE A 24 -16.29 -7.54 -8.96
C ILE A 24 -16.38 -6.73 -10.24
N GLU A 25 -16.32 -5.40 -10.14
CA GLU A 25 -16.42 -4.50 -11.29
C GLU A 25 -15.20 -4.62 -12.22
N ASN A 26 -13.99 -4.63 -11.65
CA ASN A 26 -12.76 -4.57 -12.43
C ASN A 26 -12.22 -5.96 -12.82
N PHE A 27 -12.55 -7.00 -12.06
CA PHE A 27 -12.10 -8.38 -12.26
C PHE A 27 -13.26 -9.38 -12.13
N PRO A 28 -14.25 -9.33 -13.07
CA PRO A 28 -15.42 -10.19 -13.00
C PRO A 28 -15.03 -11.67 -13.09
N ASN A 29 -15.58 -12.47 -12.17
CA ASN A 29 -15.30 -13.91 -12.02
C ASN A 29 -13.88 -14.27 -11.53
N ASP A 30 -13.10 -13.31 -11.06
CA ASP A 30 -11.80 -13.58 -10.45
C ASP A 30 -11.95 -14.10 -9.01
N VAL A 31 -11.12 -15.07 -8.63
CA VAL A 31 -11.09 -15.62 -7.26
C VAL A 31 -10.71 -14.55 -6.21
N GLY A 32 -10.10 -13.47 -6.63
CA GLY A 32 -9.76 -12.32 -5.80
C GLY A 32 -10.94 -11.73 -5.03
N VAL A 33 -12.18 -11.97 -5.46
CA VAL A 33 -13.39 -11.54 -4.73
C VAL A 33 -13.45 -12.10 -3.30
N PHE A 34 -12.76 -13.21 -3.01
CA PHE A 34 -12.70 -13.79 -1.68
C PHE A 34 -11.60 -13.20 -0.79
N ILE A 35 -10.64 -12.45 -1.37
CA ILE A 35 -9.49 -11.90 -0.65
C ILE A 35 -9.90 -10.95 0.50
N PRO A 36 -10.87 -10.03 0.34
CA PRO A 36 -11.30 -9.14 1.42
C PRO A 36 -11.88 -9.83 2.65
N PHE A 37 -12.22 -11.12 2.57
CA PHE A 37 -12.71 -11.90 3.72
C PHE A 37 -11.57 -12.51 4.55
N ILE A 38 -10.36 -12.57 4.01
CA ILE A 38 -9.20 -13.20 4.64
C ILE A 38 -8.01 -12.26 4.86
N LEU A 39 -8.01 -11.10 4.20
CA LEU A 39 -7.03 -10.05 4.39
C LEU A 39 -7.68 -8.80 5.00
N ASN A 40 -6.86 -7.99 5.67
CA ASN A 40 -7.31 -6.70 6.19
C ASN A 40 -7.61 -5.73 5.05
N VAL A 41 -8.81 -5.17 5.03
CA VAL A 41 -9.13 -4.02 4.19
C VAL A 41 -8.74 -2.76 4.96
N VAL A 42 -7.89 -1.94 4.37
CA VAL A 42 -7.29 -0.78 5.03
C VAL A 42 -7.58 0.48 4.22
N VAL A 43 -8.09 1.51 4.90
CA VAL A 43 -8.31 2.83 4.31
C VAL A 43 -7.26 3.79 4.83
N PHE A 44 -6.46 4.33 3.91
CA PHE A 44 -5.41 5.29 4.24
C PHE A 44 -5.90 6.72 4.18
N GLN A 45 -5.36 7.54 5.07
CA GLN A 45 -5.51 9.00 5.00
C GLN A 45 -4.31 9.62 4.29
N PRO A 46 -4.47 10.81 3.69
CA PRO A 46 -3.33 11.52 3.09
C PRO A 46 -2.18 11.69 4.08
N GLY A 47 -1.01 11.20 3.72
CA GLY A 47 0.19 11.22 4.55
C GLY A 47 0.45 9.92 5.33
N ASP A 48 -0.49 8.99 5.33
CA ASP A 48 -0.23 7.65 5.88
C ASP A 48 0.83 6.93 5.04
N ALA A 49 1.71 6.22 5.73
CA ALA A 49 2.73 5.40 5.09
C ALA A 49 2.86 4.06 5.81
N ILE A 50 3.05 3.01 5.03
CA ILE A 50 3.27 1.65 5.53
C ILE A 50 4.53 1.04 4.95
N VAL A 51 5.07 0.08 5.67
CA VAL A 51 6.12 -0.81 5.19
C VAL A 51 5.55 -2.19 5.02
N MET A 52 5.67 -2.72 3.81
CA MET A 52 5.32 -4.10 3.51
C MET A 52 6.57 -4.97 3.40
N GLN A 53 6.51 -6.12 4.05
CA GLN A 53 7.59 -7.09 4.02
C GLN A 53 7.46 -7.98 2.77
N THR A 54 8.58 -8.56 2.35
CA THR A 54 8.59 -9.56 1.29
C THR A 54 7.65 -10.71 1.62
N GLY A 55 6.85 -11.13 0.65
CA GLY A 55 5.88 -12.22 0.82
C GLY A 55 4.53 -11.79 1.40
N THR A 56 4.35 -10.51 1.79
CA THR A 56 3.06 -9.99 2.21
C THR A 56 2.13 -9.84 1.00
N LEU A 57 1.03 -10.59 1.03
CA LEU A 57 -0.01 -10.50 0.00
C LEU A 57 -0.77 -9.17 0.15
N HIS A 58 -0.86 -8.40 -0.93
CA HIS A 58 -1.52 -7.10 -0.93
C HIS A 58 -2.05 -6.72 -2.32
N ALA A 59 -3.00 -5.80 -2.35
CA ALA A 59 -3.49 -5.16 -3.56
C ALA A 59 -3.94 -3.73 -3.26
N TYR A 60 -3.77 -2.84 -4.22
CA TYR A 60 -4.28 -1.47 -4.18
C TYR A 60 -5.59 -1.45 -4.98
N LEU A 61 -6.70 -1.11 -4.32
CA LEU A 61 -8.03 -1.17 -4.94
C LEU A 61 -8.43 0.18 -5.51
N GLU A 62 -8.17 1.28 -4.78
CA GLU A 62 -8.57 2.62 -5.18
C GLU A 62 -7.67 3.67 -4.53
N GLY A 63 -7.47 4.80 -5.20
CA GLY A 63 -6.74 5.97 -4.70
C GLY A 63 -5.39 6.19 -5.37
N ASP A 64 -4.70 7.24 -4.90
CA ASP A 64 -3.38 7.62 -5.38
C ASP A 64 -2.33 7.33 -4.30
N LEU A 65 -1.22 6.73 -4.69
CA LEU A 65 -0.11 6.40 -3.79
C LEU A 65 1.24 6.50 -4.50
N ILE A 66 2.30 6.54 -3.69
CA ILE A 66 3.67 6.37 -4.15
C ILE A 66 4.17 5.05 -3.56
N GLU A 67 4.54 4.11 -4.44
CA GLU A 67 5.18 2.86 -4.06
C GLU A 67 6.67 2.95 -4.35
N ILE A 68 7.49 2.62 -3.35
CA ILE A 68 8.94 2.51 -3.48
C ILE A 68 9.34 1.11 -3.06
N MET A 69 10.11 0.45 -3.91
CA MET A 69 10.57 -0.91 -3.67
C MET A 69 12.02 -1.10 -4.13
N ALA A 70 12.70 -2.08 -3.54
CA ALA A 70 14.01 -2.51 -4.05
C ALA A 70 13.88 -3.05 -5.48
N ILE A 71 14.91 -2.88 -6.28
CA ILE A 71 14.94 -3.40 -7.66
C ILE A 71 14.81 -4.93 -7.62
N SER A 72 13.71 -5.42 -8.20
CA SER A 72 13.40 -6.85 -8.23
C SER A 72 12.45 -7.13 -9.39
N ASP A 73 12.62 -8.26 -10.06
CA ASP A 73 11.76 -8.77 -11.13
C ASP A 73 10.94 -10.01 -10.72
N ASN A 74 11.08 -10.46 -9.47
CA ASN A 74 10.45 -11.66 -8.95
C ASN A 74 9.09 -11.40 -8.28
N VAL A 75 8.20 -10.69 -8.96
CA VAL A 75 6.83 -10.48 -8.49
C VAL A 75 6.00 -11.74 -8.72
N VAL A 76 5.52 -12.35 -7.62
CA VAL A 76 4.61 -13.48 -7.66
C VAL A 76 3.18 -12.97 -7.48
N ARG A 77 2.30 -13.31 -8.40
CA ARG A 77 0.92 -12.82 -8.44
C ARG A 77 -0.03 -13.84 -7.84
N ALA A 78 -1.11 -13.35 -7.21
CA ALA A 78 -2.11 -14.21 -6.58
C ALA A 78 -3.45 -14.22 -7.33
N ALA A 79 -4.02 -13.03 -7.60
CA ALA A 79 -5.33 -12.84 -8.18
C ALA A 79 -5.45 -11.44 -8.80
N MET A 80 -6.62 -11.09 -9.32
CA MET A 80 -6.93 -9.77 -9.88
C MET A 80 -5.91 -9.33 -10.94
N THR A 81 -5.58 -10.24 -11.86
CA THR A 81 -4.57 -10.00 -12.87
C THR A 81 -4.82 -10.85 -14.11
N PRO A 82 -4.61 -10.30 -15.32
CA PRO A 82 -4.59 -11.10 -16.53
C PRO A 82 -3.26 -11.84 -16.76
N LYS A 83 -2.26 -11.61 -15.89
CA LYS A 83 -0.92 -12.21 -16.03
C LYS A 83 -0.88 -13.60 -15.39
N PHE A 84 0.16 -14.37 -15.74
CA PHE A 84 0.38 -15.71 -15.19
C PHE A 84 0.46 -15.68 -13.66
N VAL A 85 -0.24 -16.62 -13.03
CA VAL A 85 -0.23 -16.85 -11.58
C VAL A 85 0.47 -18.18 -11.32
N ASP A 86 1.63 -18.12 -10.67
CA ASP A 86 2.35 -19.30 -10.20
C ASP A 86 1.90 -19.65 -8.79
N VAL A 87 0.86 -20.47 -8.71
CA VAL A 87 0.23 -20.86 -7.44
C VAL A 87 1.20 -21.63 -6.54
N GLU A 88 2.05 -22.48 -7.12
CA GLU A 88 3.01 -23.26 -6.34
C GLU A 88 4.06 -22.36 -5.69
N THR A 89 4.63 -21.44 -6.44
CA THR A 89 5.59 -20.45 -5.92
C THR A 89 4.91 -19.50 -4.93
N LEU A 90 3.69 -19.05 -5.21
CA LEU A 90 2.93 -18.21 -4.30
C LEU A 90 2.85 -18.82 -2.91
N PHE A 91 2.41 -20.07 -2.79
CA PHE A 91 2.29 -20.75 -1.49
C PHE A 91 3.62 -20.97 -0.78
N LYS A 92 4.74 -21.00 -1.51
CA LYS A 92 6.08 -21.14 -0.91
C LYS A 92 6.63 -19.83 -0.34
N VAL A 93 6.23 -18.68 -0.94
CA VAL A 93 6.83 -17.37 -0.61
C VAL A 93 5.93 -16.47 0.22
N MET A 94 4.62 -16.70 0.20
CA MET A 94 3.69 -15.83 0.94
C MET A 94 3.86 -16.00 2.44
N THR A 95 3.71 -14.89 3.14
CA THR A 95 3.74 -14.83 4.60
C THR A 95 2.40 -14.36 5.13
N PHE A 96 2.05 -14.78 6.34
CA PHE A 96 0.84 -14.37 7.04
C PHE A 96 1.23 -13.64 8.32
N ASP A 97 0.97 -12.33 8.35
CA ASP A 97 1.11 -11.53 9.56
C ASP A 97 -0.29 -11.08 10.02
N PRO A 98 -0.80 -11.61 11.12
CA PRO A 98 -2.13 -11.26 11.61
C PRO A 98 -2.20 -9.84 12.20
N GLN A 99 -1.07 -9.16 12.40
CA GLN A 99 -1.03 -7.82 12.97
C GLN A 99 -1.39 -6.70 11.96
N GLY A 100 -1.51 -7.06 10.69
CA GLY A 100 -1.81 -6.10 9.63
C GLY A 100 -0.61 -5.24 9.21
N PRO A 101 -0.84 -4.15 8.47
CA PRO A 101 0.24 -3.34 7.92
C PRO A 101 1.01 -2.59 9.01
N LYS A 102 2.32 -2.51 8.85
CA LYS A 102 3.18 -1.75 9.74
C LYS A 102 3.22 -0.28 9.30
N TYR A 103 2.52 0.58 10.05
CA TYR A 103 2.59 2.02 9.84
C TYR A 103 3.94 2.60 10.25
N ILE A 104 4.40 3.58 9.48
CA ILE A 104 5.56 4.39 9.81
C ILE A 104 5.15 5.86 9.92
N ASN A 105 5.59 6.50 11.00
CA ASN A 105 5.39 7.93 11.19
C ASN A 105 6.61 8.69 10.69
N PRO A 106 6.44 9.78 9.93
CA PRO A 106 7.56 10.58 9.48
C PRO A 106 8.19 11.38 10.62
N THR A 107 9.48 11.62 10.50
CA THR A 107 10.13 12.71 11.21
C THR A 107 9.95 13.99 10.41
N LYS A 108 9.29 15.00 10.98
CA LYS A 108 8.96 16.26 10.31
C LYS A 108 10.01 17.33 10.59
N GLU A 109 10.56 17.91 9.54
CA GLU A 109 11.43 19.09 9.59
C GLU A 109 10.71 20.29 8.98
N TYR A 110 10.47 21.31 9.78
CA TYR A 110 9.86 22.56 9.30
C TYR A 110 10.93 23.46 8.69
N ILE A 111 10.64 23.97 7.50
CA ILE A 111 11.60 24.76 6.71
C ILE A 111 11.33 26.25 6.87
N SER A 112 10.08 26.60 7.15
CA SER A 112 9.65 27.97 7.33
C SER A 112 9.17 28.24 8.75
N ASN A 113 9.35 29.46 9.23
CA ASN A 113 8.91 29.90 10.56
C ASN A 113 7.39 29.81 10.77
N ASN A 114 6.61 29.81 9.71
CA ASN A 114 5.16 29.67 9.76
C ASN A 114 4.68 28.21 9.81
N GLN A 115 5.59 27.26 9.78
CA GLN A 115 5.35 25.81 9.82
C GLN A 115 4.45 25.26 8.69
N LYS A 116 4.31 26.04 7.59
CA LYS A 116 3.51 25.61 6.43
C LYS A 116 4.32 24.83 5.40
N SER A 117 5.63 25.04 5.39
CA SER A 117 6.55 24.28 4.53
C SER A 117 7.41 23.36 5.37
N PHE A 118 7.43 22.09 5.01
CA PHE A 118 8.07 21.03 5.79
C PHE A 118 8.56 19.89 4.90
N LEU A 119 9.50 19.14 5.43
CA LEU A 119 9.98 17.88 4.90
C LEU A 119 9.61 16.76 5.86
N ASP A 120 8.86 15.79 5.39
CA ASP A 120 8.59 14.53 6.09
C ASP A 120 9.62 13.48 5.67
N TYR A 121 10.33 12.93 6.63
CA TYR A 121 11.28 11.84 6.41
C TYR A 121 10.71 10.53 6.96
N PHE A 122 10.49 9.57 6.08
CA PHE A 122 10.00 8.24 6.42
C PHE A 122 11.16 7.24 6.44
N ALA A 123 11.58 6.83 7.63
CA ALA A 123 12.57 5.79 7.81
C ALA A 123 11.92 4.42 7.63
N THR A 124 12.22 3.75 6.54
CA THR A 124 11.60 2.45 6.20
C THR A 124 12.12 1.29 7.05
N GLY A 125 13.32 1.44 7.63
CA GLY A 125 14.04 0.38 8.31
C GLY A 125 14.81 -0.55 7.36
N TYR A 126 14.77 -0.27 6.07
CA TYR A 126 15.58 -0.94 5.05
C TYR A 126 16.77 -0.07 4.64
N ASP A 127 17.91 -0.67 4.42
CA ASP A 127 19.13 0.03 3.95
C ASP A 127 19.01 0.50 2.51
N SER A 128 18.12 -0.14 1.73
CA SER A 128 18.00 0.08 0.28
C SER A 128 17.36 1.42 -0.08
N PHE A 129 16.43 1.92 0.73
CA PHE A 129 15.71 3.17 0.45
C PHE A 129 15.01 3.76 1.66
N ASN A 130 14.83 5.07 1.63
CA ASN A 130 13.95 5.85 2.51
C ASN A 130 13.16 6.85 1.65
N LEU A 131 12.07 7.39 2.17
CA LEU A 131 11.25 8.36 1.47
C LEU A 131 11.33 9.72 2.14
N GLU A 132 11.49 10.76 1.33
CA GLU A 132 11.34 12.15 1.74
C GLU A 132 10.19 12.79 0.94
N HIS A 133 9.21 13.34 1.66
CA HIS A 133 8.08 14.05 1.08
C HIS A 133 8.13 15.51 1.50
N GLY A 134 8.26 16.41 0.53
CA GLY A 134 8.31 17.87 0.75
C GLY A 134 6.98 18.53 0.45
N ASN A 135 6.48 19.33 1.39
CA ASN A 135 5.37 20.25 1.18
C ASN A 135 5.92 21.68 1.20
N MET A 136 5.68 22.45 0.15
CA MET A 136 6.16 23.82 0.03
C MET A 136 5.04 24.78 -0.35
N GLN A 137 5.03 25.96 0.26
CA GLN A 137 4.15 27.04 -0.15
C GLN A 137 4.71 27.72 -1.42
N SER A 138 3.81 28.33 -2.18
CA SER A 138 4.19 29.07 -3.38
C SER A 138 5.21 30.15 -3.07
N GLY A 139 6.29 30.20 -3.85
CA GLY A 139 7.36 31.19 -3.70
C GLY A 139 8.45 30.81 -2.68
N GLU A 140 8.34 29.70 -1.97
CA GLU A 140 9.39 29.20 -1.07
C GLU A 140 10.39 28.28 -1.81
N THR A 141 11.57 28.18 -1.26
CA THR A 141 12.63 27.31 -1.79
C THR A 141 13.16 26.41 -0.69
N MET A 142 13.22 25.11 -0.97
CA MET A 142 13.78 24.12 -0.09
C MET A 142 15.13 23.65 -0.62
N LYS A 143 16.14 23.59 0.27
CA LYS A 143 17.43 22.96 -0.03
C LYS A 143 17.48 21.59 0.61
N ILE A 144 17.42 20.57 -0.21
CA ILE A 144 17.58 19.19 0.24
C ILE A 144 19.07 18.83 0.13
N LYS A 145 19.68 18.37 1.24
CA LYS A 145 21.05 17.88 1.21
C LYS A 145 21.08 16.55 0.46
N ALA A 146 21.96 16.47 -0.54
CA ALA A 146 22.24 15.19 -1.19
C ALA A 146 22.70 14.17 -0.13
N LYS A 147 21.96 13.07 -0.02
CA LYS A 147 22.35 11.93 0.81
C LYS A 147 23.14 10.96 -0.06
N LYS A 148 24.17 10.37 0.51
CA LYS A 148 24.97 9.36 -0.18
C LYS A 148 24.06 8.15 -0.41
N CYS A 149 23.81 7.79 -1.68
CA CYS A 149 23.18 6.52 -1.98
C CYS A 149 24.05 5.41 -1.37
N ALA A 150 23.44 4.46 -0.69
CA ALA A 150 24.13 3.24 -0.31
C ALA A 150 24.62 2.56 -1.59
N SER A 151 25.91 2.34 -1.69
CA SER A 151 26.56 1.64 -2.79
C SER A 151 26.42 0.14 -2.63
#